data_451eb7c0869901cd1c5c98f7e651ae30
#
_entry.id   451eb7c0869901cd1c5c98f7e651ae30
#
_cell.length_a   1.000
_cell.length_b   1.000
_cell.length_c   1.000
_cell.angle_alpha   90.00
_cell.angle_beta   90.00
_cell.angle_gamma   90.00
#
_symmetry.space_group_name_H-M   'P 1'
#
loop_
_entity.id
_entity.type
_entity.pdbx_description
1 polymer ?
#
loop_
_entity_poly.entity_id
_entity_poly.type
_entity_poly.pdbx_seq_one_letter_code
_entity_poly.pdbx_strand_id
1 'polypeptide(L)'
;MVGSDTSSLMAVPAYPWIRQGNYDDVLFELSADEGIARISINRPEKRNAFRPRTVSELYDAFARVRDNPRIGVVLFTGAGPAADGAYAFCAGGDQSVRGDGGYLDEEGTPRLNVLDLQRLIRSLPKVVIALVAGYAIGGGQVLHLLCDLSIAADNAQFGQTGPRVGSFDGGYGCAHLAR
;
A
#
# COMPACT_ATOMS: atom_id res chain seq x y z
N MET A 1 -14.67 4.63 -42.54
CA MET A 1 -13.60 3.85 -41.83
C MET A 1 -12.55 4.84 -41.39
N VAL A 2 -12.60 5.26 -40.15
CA VAL A 2 -11.56 6.11 -39.52
C VAL A 2 -10.68 5.16 -38.74
N GLY A 3 -9.46 4.92 -39.26
CA GLY A 3 -8.46 4.12 -38.59
C GLY A 3 -7.99 4.85 -37.33
N SER A 4 -8.18 4.24 -36.17
CA SER A 4 -7.61 4.69 -34.92
C SER A 4 -6.12 4.33 -34.88
N ASP A 5 -5.29 5.32 -35.26
CA ASP A 5 -3.84 5.21 -35.07
C ASP A 5 -3.52 5.43 -33.59
N THR A 6 -3.43 4.33 -32.83
CA THR A 6 -3.08 4.31 -31.41
C THR A 6 -1.57 4.04 -31.18
N SER A 7 -0.72 4.25 -32.19
CA SER A 7 0.69 3.80 -32.18
C SER A 7 1.71 4.86 -31.74
N SER A 8 1.35 5.87 -30.96
CA SER A 8 2.33 6.84 -30.45
C SER A 8 2.05 7.26 -29.00
N LEU A 9 1.86 6.30 -28.14
CA LEU A 9 2.14 6.54 -26.71
C LEU A 9 3.67 6.64 -26.59
N MET A 10 4.19 7.87 -26.57
CA MET A 10 5.59 8.10 -26.21
C MET A 10 5.87 7.36 -24.92
N ALA A 11 6.87 6.47 -24.91
CA ALA A 11 7.34 5.82 -23.71
C ALA A 11 7.72 6.91 -22.70
N VAL A 12 6.95 7.05 -21.63
CA VAL A 12 7.27 8.00 -20.57
C VAL A 12 8.63 7.57 -20.01
N PRO A 13 9.66 8.44 -20.03
CA PRO A 13 10.95 8.08 -19.49
C PRO A 13 10.82 7.61 -18.05
N ALA A 14 11.51 6.53 -17.69
CA ALA A 14 11.52 6.02 -16.33
C ALA A 14 12.05 7.13 -15.41
N TYR A 15 11.24 7.56 -14.45
CA TYR A 15 11.64 8.56 -13.48
C TYR A 15 12.76 7.98 -12.57
N PRO A 16 13.85 8.71 -12.29
CA PRO A 16 14.93 8.19 -11.48
C PRO A 16 14.54 8.14 -10.00
N TRP A 17 14.20 6.95 -9.53
CA TRP A 17 13.95 6.67 -8.13
C TRP A 17 15.20 6.15 -7.43
N ILE A 18 15.51 6.68 -6.26
CA ILE A 18 16.66 6.30 -5.44
C ILE A 18 16.15 5.47 -4.27
N ARG A 19 16.49 4.17 -4.27
CA ARG A 19 16.07 3.25 -3.21
C ARG A 19 16.65 3.64 -1.85
N GLN A 20 15.85 3.56 -0.83
CA GLN A 20 16.16 3.86 0.55
C GLN A 20 15.92 2.65 1.44
N GLY A 21 16.79 2.45 2.44
CA GLY A 21 16.65 1.35 3.40
C GLY A 21 16.87 -0.04 2.79
N ASN A 22 16.84 -1.04 3.64
CA ASN A 22 16.95 -2.45 3.26
C ASN A 22 15.74 -3.19 3.85
N TYR A 23 14.63 -3.17 3.10
CA TYR A 23 13.39 -3.82 3.46
C TYR A 23 13.18 -5.05 2.59
N ASP A 24 12.54 -6.07 3.14
CA ASP A 24 12.19 -7.30 2.43
C ASP A 24 10.84 -7.18 1.72
N ASP A 25 9.83 -6.66 2.42
CA ASP A 25 8.44 -6.60 1.98
C ASP A 25 8.04 -5.21 1.42
N VAL A 26 8.92 -4.21 1.48
CA VAL A 26 8.62 -2.84 1.08
C VAL A 26 9.71 -2.28 0.17
N LEU A 27 9.30 -1.55 -0.86
CA LEU A 27 10.17 -0.66 -1.62
C LEU A 27 9.95 0.75 -1.11
N PHE A 28 10.98 1.37 -0.55
CA PHE A 28 11.00 2.77 -0.19
C PHE A 28 11.99 3.51 -1.07
N GLU A 29 11.51 4.53 -1.76
CA GLU A 29 12.29 5.23 -2.79
C GLU A 29 12.02 6.74 -2.70
N LEU A 30 13.02 7.52 -3.01
CA LEU A 30 12.92 8.98 -3.10
C LEU A 30 13.14 9.43 -4.54
N SER A 31 12.41 10.47 -4.95
CA SER A 31 12.72 11.22 -6.16
C SER A 31 14.07 11.93 -6.02
N ALA A 32 14.82 12.06 -7.10
CA ALA A 32 16.13 12.68 -7.05
C ALA A 32 16.06 14.15 -6.59
N ASP A 33 15.07 14.93 -7.07
CA ASP A 33 15.06 16.39 -6.92
C ASP A 33 13.71 16.99 -6.46
N GLU A 34 12.60 16.20 -6.40
CA GLU A 34 11.26 16.77 -6.30
C GLU A 34 10.59 16.66 -4.92
N GLY A 35 11.29 16.11 -3.93
CA GLY A 35 10.74 15.99 -2.58
C GLY A 35 9.56 15.00 -2.50
N ILE A 36 9.56 13.97 -3.35
CA ILE A 36 8.53 12.93 -3.40
C ILE A 36 9.12 11.61 -2.89
N ALA A 37 8.39 10.93 -2.01
CA ALA A 37 8.66 9.57 -1.61
C ALA A 37 7.70 8.61 -2.32
N ARG A 38 8.19 7.42 -2.72
CA ARG A 38 7.36 6.30 -3.14
C ARG A 38 7.53 5.14 -2.16
N ILE A 39 6.43 4.69 -1.60
CA ILE A 39 6.38 3.52 -0.72
C ILE A 39 5.51 2.48 -1.41
N SER A 40 6.07 1.30 -1.69
CA SER A 40 5.33 0.21 -2.34
C SER A 40 5.38 -1.05 -1.49
N ILE A 41 4.24 -1.68 -1.26
CA ILE A 41 4.22 -3.05 -0.72
C ILE A 41 4.78 -3.96 -1.82
N ASN A 42 5.80 -4.76 -1.52
CA ASN A 42 6.53 -5.56 -2.49
C ASN A 42 6.39 -7.06 -2.22
N ARG A 43 5.17 -7.54 -2.29
CA ARG A 43 4.80 -8.96 -2.19
C ARG A 43 3.81 -9.32 -3.30
N PRO A 44 4.14 -9.09 -4.58
CA PRO A 44 3.19 -9.28 -5.68
C PRO A 44 2.68 -10.71 -5.78
N GLU A 45 3.48 -11.71 -5.43
CA GLU A 45 3.12 -13.14 -5.38
C GLU A 45 2.01 -13.44 -4.36
N LYS A 46 1.81 -12.56 -3.38
CA LYS A 46 0.75 -12.59 -2.37
C LYS A 46 -0.29 -11.48 -2.57
N ARG A 47 -0.38 -10.91 -3.79
CA ARG A 47 -1.25 -9.75 -4.07
C ARG A 47 -1.01 -8.60 -3.09
N ASN A 48 0.24 -8.40 -2.70
CA ASN A 48 0.65 -7.38 -1.74
C ASN A 48 -0.09 -7.46 -0.39
N ALA A 49 -0.53 -8.67 0.01
CA ALA A 49 -1.07 -8.90 1.34
C ALA A 49 0.00 -8.64 2.41
N PHE A 50 -0.36 -7.94 3.48
CA PHE A 50 0.60 -7.60 4.53
C PHE A 50 0.66 -8.66 5.64
N ARG A 51 1.84 -8.83 6.20
CA ARG A 51 2.15 -9.61 7.40
C ARG A 51 2.82 -8.70 8.46
N PRO A 52 3.11 -9.17 9.68
CA PRO A 52 3.72 -8.32 10.71
C PRO A 52 4.97 -7.58 10.24
N ARG A 53 5.88 -8.25 9.53
CA ARG A 53 7.08 -7.63 8.93
C ARG A 53 6.71 -6.50 7.98
N THR A 54 5.79 -6.73 7.05
CA THR A 54 5.32 -5.71 6.09
C THR A 54 4.82 -4.47 6.82
N VAL A 55 4.03 -4.66 7.88
CA VAL A 55 3.49 -3.54 8.67
C VAL A 55 4.60 -2.77 9.39
N SER A 56 5.58 -3.48 9.96
CA SER A 56 6.73 -2.85 10.62
C SER A 56 7.60 -2.05 9.65
N GLU A 57 7.87 -2.60 8.47
CA GLU A 57 8.65 -1.93 7.42
C GLU A 57 7.91 -0.70 6.85
N LEU A 58 6.59 -0.81 6.63
CA LEU A 58 5.76 0.33 6.23
C LEU A 58 5.80 1.42 7.31
N TYR A 59 5.66 1.04 8.57
CA TYR A 59 5.70 2.00 9.68
C TYR A 59 7.03 2.76 9.70
N ASP A 60 8.17 2.06 9.58
CA ASP A 60 9.49 2.70 9.52
C ASP A 60 9.63 3.62 8.30
N ALA A 61 9.20 3.18 7.12
CA ALA A 61 9.26 3.99 5.90
C ALA A 61 8.43 5.28 6.04
N PHE A 62 7.20 5.20 6.53
CA PHE A 62 6.35 6.38 6.79
C PHE A 62 6.92 7.28 7.89
N ALA A 63 7.51 6.72 8.95
CA ALA A 63 8.17 7.51 10.01
C ALA A 63 9.37 8.29 9.45
N ARG A 64 10.19 7.68 8.62
CA ARG A 64 11.31 8.37 7.93
C ARG A 64 10.82 9.51 7.03
N VAL A 65 9.72 9.32 6.33
CA VAL A 65 9.10 10.39 5.55
C VAL A 65 8.62 11.51 6.44
N ARG A 66 7.94 11.19 7.55
CA ARG A 66 7.47 12.19 8.52
C ARG A 66 8.61 13.10 8.98
N ASP A 67 9.75 12.50 9.30
CA ASP A 67 10.89 13.20 9.92
C ASP A 67 11.82 13.86 8.87
N ASN A 68 11.60 13.63 7.58
CA ASN A 68 12.39 14.27 6.52
C ASN A 68 11.71 15.55 6.00
N PRO A 69 12.23 16.75 6.32
CA PRO A 69 11.62 18.01 5.92
C PRO A 69 11.64 18.28 4.41
N ARG A 70 12.46 17.56 3.64
CA ARG A 70 12.54 17.73 2.18
C ARG A 70 11.43 17.00 1.44
N ILE A 71 10.73 16.05 2.08
CA ILE A 71 9.62 15.31 1.47
C ILE A 71 8.32 16.06 1.73
N GLY A 72 7.58 16.38 0.68
CA GLY A 72 6.25 16.99 0.75
C GLY A 72 5.13 16.02 0.40
N VAL A 73 5.40 15.03 -0.45
CA VAL A 73 4.38 14.11 -1.00
C VAL A 73 4.85 12.66 -0.89
N VAL A 74 3.92 11.77 -0.59
CA VAL A 74 4.11 10.31 -0.60
C VAL A 74 3.21 9.69 -1.64
N LEU A 75 3.77 8.89 -2.53
CA LEU A 75 3.03 7.97 -3.39
C LEU A 75 3.02 6.59 -2.71
N PHE A 76 1.83 6.10 -2.36
CA PHE A 76 1.66 4.79 -1.73
C PHE A 76 0.99 3.82 -2.69
N THR A 77 1.62 2.65 -2.93
CA THR A 77 1.13 1.70 -3.94
C THR A 77 1.50 0.25 -3.60
N GLY A 78 1.09 -0.67 -4.44
CA GLY A 78 1.58 -2.04 -4.47
C GLY A 78 2.51 -2.27 -5.65
N ALA A 79 3.60 -3.00 -5.45
CA ALA A 79 4.48 -3.43 -6.52
C ALA A 79 3.79 -4.50 -7.39
N GLY A 80 4.19 -4.60 -8.65
CA GLY A 80 3.63 -5.59 -9.56
C GLY A 80 4.11 -5.40 -11.00
N PRO A 81 3.58 -6.19 -11.92
CA PRO A 81 2.56 -7.24 -11.73
C PRO A 81 3.09 -8.50 -11.03
N ALA A 82 2.17 -9.35 -10.53
CA ALA A 82 2.49 -10.72 -10.16
C ALA A 82 2.78 -11.59 -11.40
N ALA A 83 3.26 -12.82 -11.20
CA ALA A 83 3.65 -13.71 -12.31
C ALA A 83 2.50 -14.02 -13.31
N ASP A 84 1.25 -13.92 -12.88
CA ASP A 84 0.06 -14.07 -13.72
C ASP A 84 -0.41 -12.76 -14.39
N GLY A 85 0.37 -11.70 -14.29
CA GLY A 85 0.08 -10.38 -14.86
C GLY A 85 -0.89 -9.53 -14.04
N ALA A 86 -1.44 -10.03 -12.94
CA ALA A 86 -2.39 -9.25 -12.14
C ALA A 86 -1.69 -8.25 -11.21
N TYR A 87 -2.33 -7.10 -11.06
CA TYR A 87 -1.91 -6.07 -10.12
C TYR A 87 -2.74 -6.15 -8.83
N ALA A 88 -2.14 -5.70 -7.73
CA ALA A 88 -2.85 -5.43 -6.50
C ALA A 88 -2.18 -4.25 -5.79
N PHE A 89 -2.99 -3.32 -5.31
CA PHE A 89 -2.54 -2.36 -4.32
C PHE A 89 -2.21 -3.09 -3.01
N CYS A 90 -3.21 -3.78 -2.46
CA CYS A 90 -3.06 -4.63 -1.28
C CYS A 90 -4.31 -5.50 -1.07
N ALA A 91 -4.13 -6.80 -0.93
CA ALA A 91 -5.23 -7.76 -0.67
C ALA A 91 -5.59 -7.91 0.83
N GLY A 92 -5.08 -7.01 1.70
CA GLY A 92 -5.34 -7.06 3.14
C GLY A 92 -4.32 -7.88 3.91
N GLY A 93 -4.70 -8.43 5.05
CA GLY A 93 -3.82 -9.27 5.85
C GLY A 93 -3.59 -10.65 5.23
N ASP A 94 -2.34 -11.09 5.21
CA ASP A 94 -1.94 -12.39 4.66
C ASP A 94 -2.51 -13.54 5.51
N GLN A 95 -3.57 -14.19 5.01
CA GLN A 95 -4.25 -15.27 5.72
C GLN A 95 -3.39 -16.55 5.82
N SER A 96 -2.36 -16.70 4.96
CA SER A 96 -1.50 -17.89 4.97
C SER A 96 -0.56 -17.94 6.19
N VAL A 97 -0.34 -16.80 6.86
CA VAL A 97 0.50 -16.69 8.07
C VAL A 97 -0.31 -16.37 9.33
N ARG A 98 -1.63 -16.32 9.21
CA ARG A 98 -2.55 -16.10 10.34
C ARG A 98 -2.90 -17.44 10.98
N GLY A 99 -2.47 -17.65 12.23
CA GLY A 99 -2.90 -18.79 13.04
C GLY A 99 -4.21 -18.52 13.81
N ASP A 100 -4.62 -19.51 14.61
CA ASP A 100 -5.84 -19.41 15.46
C ASP A 100 -5.76 -18.25 16.45
N GLY A 101 -4.56 -17.92 16.94
CA GLY A 101 -4.29 -16.78 17.83
C GLY A 101 -4.05 -15.45 17.11
N GLY A 102 -4.21 -15.39 15.80
CA GLY A 102 -3.93 -14.20 14.98
C GLY A 102 -2.55 -14.22 14.33
N TYR A 103 -1.95 -13.04 14.16
CA TYR A 103 -0.60 -12.90 13.58
C TYR A 103 0.46 -12.93 14.67
N LEU A 104 1.54 -13.67 14.43
CA LEU A 104 2.72 -13.67 15.26
C LEU A 104 3.86 -12.93 14.55
N ASP A 105 4.62 -12.14 15.30
CA ASP A 105 5.87 -11.56 14.79
C ASP A 105 7.02 -12.60 14.75
N GLU A 106 8.23 -12.17 14.42
CA GLU A 106 9.39 -13.06 14.28
C GLU A 106 9.84 -13.67 15.62
N GLU A 107 9.52 -13.03 16.73
CA GLU A 107 9.76 -13.54 18.09
C GLU A 107 8.63 -14.43 18.62
N GLY A 108 7.58 -14.67 17.80
CA GLY A 108 6.41 -15.46 18.18
C GLY A 108 5.42 -14.71 19.08
N THR A 109 5.53 -13.39 19.18
CA THR A 109 4.60 -12.55 19.94
C THR A 109 3.36 -12.20 19.11
N PRO A 110 2.13 -12.31 19.66
CA PRO A 110 0.93 -11.89 18.97
C PRO A 110 0.97 -10.38 18.65
N ARG A 111 1.27 -10.03 17.41
CA ARG A 111 1.45 -8.64 16.99
C ARG A 111 1.21 -8.48 15.48
N LEU A 112 0.42 -7.50 15.11
CA LEU A 112 0.34 -7.01 13.73
C LEU A 112 0.62 -5.51 13.63
N ASN A 113 0.24 -4.73 14.67
CA ASN A 113 0.43 -3.27 14.81
C ASN A 113 -0.15 -2.44 13.65
N VAL A 114 -1.11 -2.98 12.92
CA VAL A 114 -1.70 -2.30 11.76
C VAL A 114 -2.42 -1.00 12.15
N LEU A 115 -2.96 -0.92 13.37
CA LEU A 115 -3.62 0.29 13.87
C LEU A 115 -2.64 1.45 14.09
N ASP A 116 -1.41 1.15 14.50
CA ASP A 116 -0.38 2.18 14.67
C ASP A 116 0.10 2.71 13.30
N LEU A 117 0.24 1.83 12.31
CA LEU A 117 0.46 2.23 10.92
C LEU A 117 -0.68 3.12 10.40
N GLN A 118 -1.93 2.72 10.64
CA GLN A 118 -3.11 3.50 10.25
C GLN A 118 -3.10 4.91 10.87
N ARG A 119 -2.80 5.01 12.17
CA ARG A 119 -2.66 6.31 12.87
C ARG A 119 -1.56 7.15 12.27
N LEU A 120 -0.40 6.54 11.98
CA LEU A 120 0.74 7.24 11.39
C LEU A 120 0.39 7.82 10.03
N ILE A 121 -0.19 7.02 9.12
CA ILE A 121 -0.62 7.49 7.80
C ILE A 121 -1.61 8.65 7.95
N ARG A 122 -2.63 8.50 8.79
CA ARG A 122 -3.69 9.50 8.97
C ARG A 122 -3.22 10.82 9.59
N SER A 123 -2.15 10.78 10.39
CA SER A 123 -1.60 11.96 11.08
C SER A 123 -0.32 12.49 10.43
N LEU A 124 0.08 11.95 9.29
CA LEU A 124 1.29 12.36 8.61
C LEU A 124 1.16 13.84 8.15
N PRO A 125 2.11 14.73 8.49
CA PRO A 125 2.06 16.13 8.05
C PRO A 125 2.58 16.28 6.61
N LYS A 126 2.19 15.37 5.72
CA LYS A 126 2.58 15.26 4.32
C LYS A 126 1.37 14.76 3.54
N VAL A 127 1.27 15.12 2.27
CA VAL A 127 0.21 14.61 1.40
C VAL A 127 0.52 13.17 1.01
N VAL A 128 -0.38 12.23 1.31
CA VAL A 128 -0.28 10.82 0.91
C VAL A 128 -1.28 10.54 -0.20
N ILE A 129 -0.79 10.09 -1.34
CA ILE A 129 -1.59 9.74 -2.52
C ILE A 129 -1.52 8.23 -2.73
N ALA A 130 -2.65 7.54 -2.60
CA ALA A 130 -2.74 6.14 -2.97
C ALA A 130 -2.82 5.99 -4.49
N LEU A 131 -1.93 5.18 -5.07
CA LEU A 131 -2.00 4.77 -6.48
C LEU A 131 -2.51 3.34 -6.52
N VAL A 132 -3.77 3.16 -6.89
CA VAL A 132 -4.47 1.88 -6.79
C VAL A 132 -4.59 1.24 -8.17
N ALA A 133 -3.86 0.15 -8.41
CA ALA A 133 -4.05 -0.73 -9.55
C ALA A 133 -4.44 -2.13 -9.05
N GLY A 134 -5.47 -2.73 -9.66
CA GLY A 134 -6.00 -4.03 -9.24
C GLY A 134 -6.65 -4.00 -7.86
N TYR A 135 -6.37 -4.99 -7.04
CA TYR A 135 -7.10 -5.23 -5.79
C TYR A 135 -6.69 -4.32 -4.63
N ALA A 136 -7.65 -3.63 -4.02
CA ALA A 136 -7.57 -2.97 -2.72
C ALA A 136 -8.65 -3.54 -1.81
N ILE A 137 -8.35 -4.61 -1.05
CA ILE A 137 -9.34 -5.45 -0.38
C ILE A 137 -9.09 -5.55 1.13
N GLY A 138 -10.15 -5.52 1.92
CA GLY A 138 -10.09 -5.66 3.37
C GLY A 138 -9.19 -4.63 4.02
N GLY A 139 -8.13 -5.03 4.73
CA GLY A 139 -7.14 -4.11 5.29
C GLY A 139 -6.44 -3.24 4.24
N GLY A 140 -6.30 -3.72 3.00
CA GLY A 140 -5.79 -2.93 1.88
C GLY A 140 -6.74 -1.81 1.47
N GLN A 141 -8.05 -2.07 1.47
CA GLN A 141 -9.09 -1.06 1.31
C GLN A 141 -8.95 0.03 2.40
N VAL A 142 -8.72 -0.38 3.65
CA VAL A 142 -8.55 0.57 4.75
C VAL A 142 -7.31 1.43 4.56
N LEU A 143 -6.17 0.84 4.19
CA LEU A 143 -4.93 1.59 3.99
C LEU A 143 -5.09 2.69 2.93
N HIS A 144 -5.78 2.41 1.82
CA HIS A 144 -6.01 3.41 0.78
C HIS A 144 -6.95 4.53 1.26
N LEU A 145 -8.00 4.19 2.05
CA LEU A 145 -8.95 5.17 2.58
C LEU A 145 -8.32 6.18 3.55
N LEU A 146 -7.19 5.84 4.14
CA LEU A 146 -6.46 6.71 5.06
C LEU A 146 -5.53 7.71 4.37
N CYS A 147 -5.30 7.52 3.07
CA CYS A 147 -4.55 8.47 2.27
C CYS A 147 -5.39 9.72 2.00
N ASP A 148 -4.75 10.84 1.72
CA ASP A 148 -5.43 12.11 1.46
C ASP A 148 -6.14 12.10 0.10
N LEU A 149 -5.54 11.44 -0.89
CA LEU A 149 -6.06 11.30 -2.24
C LEU A 149 -5.88 9.86 -2.74
N SER A 150 -6.74 9.45 -3.69
CA SER A 150 -6.60 8.18 -4.40
C SER A 150 -6.67 8.40 -5.90
N ILE A 151 -5.72 7.82 -6.62
CA ILE A 151 -5.73 7.71 -8.08
C ILE A 151 -5.92 6.23 -8.39
N ALA A 152 -7.03 5.87 -9.02
CA ALA A 152 -7.36 4.51 -9.36
C ALA A 152 -7.16 4.26 -10.86
N ALA A 153 -6.47 3.18 -11.19
CA ALA A 153 -6.42 2.67 -12.56
C ALA A 153 -7.78 2.08 -12.95
N ASP A 154 -8.02 1.91 -14.22
CA ASP A 154 -9.27 1.35 -14.78
C ASP A 154 -9.56 -0.09 -14.32
N ASN A 155 -8.52 -0.83 -13.93
CA ASN A 155 -8.60 -2.18 -13.39
C ASN A 155 -8.73 -2.22 -11.84
N ALA A 156 -8.85 -1.08 -11.16
CA ALA A 156 -8.93 -1.03 -9.70
C ALA A 156 -10.22 -1.68 -9.18
N GLN A 157 -10.08 -2.53 -8.16
CA GLN A 157 -11.18 -3.21 -7.50
C GLN A 157 -11.11 -2.99 -5.99
N PHE A 158 -12.17 -2.43 -5.44
CA PHE A 158 -12.28 -2.09 -4.04
C PHE A 158 -13.26 -3.02 -3.33
N GLY A 159 -12.96 -3.42 -2.11
CA GLY A 159 -13.89 -4.26 -1.38
C GLY A 159 -13.54 -4.50 0.08
N GLN A 160 -14.58 -4.71 0.89
CA GLN A 160 -14.46 -5.11 2.28
C GLN A 160 -15.00 -6.52 2.46
N THR A 161 -14.10 -7.47 2.71
CA THR A 161 -14.44 -8.91 2.82
C THR A 161 -14.70 -9.35 4.26
N GLY A 162 -14.39 -8.53 5.25
CA GLY A 162 -14.57 -8.84 6.67
C GLY A 162 -15.95 -9.45 7.00
N PRO A 163 -17.08 -8.86 6.56
CA PRO A 163 -18.42 -9.41 6.85
C PRO A 163 -18.64 -10.83 6.35
N ARG A 164 -17.96 -11.23 5.25
CA ARG A 164 -18.10 -12.60 4.69
C ARG A 164 -17.34 -13.66 5.49
N VAL A 165 -16.37 -13.25 6.30
CA VAL A 165 -15.53 -14.16 7.07
C VAL A 165 -15.70 -13.94 8.59
N GLY A 166 -16.78 -13.25 8.99
CA GLY A 166 -17.06 -12.97 10.40
C GLY A 166 -16.04 -12.07 11.09
N SER A 167 -15.34 -11.23 10.31
CA SER A 167 -14.33 -10.30 10.82
C SER A 167 -14.89 -8.88 10.85
N PHE A 168 -14.47 -8.12 11.83
CA PHE A 168 -14.77 -6.70 11.98
C PHE A 168 -13.49 -5.87 11.78
N ASP A 169 -13.60 -4.76 11.04
CA ASP A 169 -12.49 -3.82 10.95
C ASP A 169 -12.39 -2.99 12.23
N GLY A 170 -11.42 -3.31 13.05
CA GLY A 170 -11.14 -2.62 14.33
C GLY A 170 -10.47 -1.24 14.18
N GLY A 171 -10.18 -0.81 12.92
CA GLY A 171 -9.50 0.44 12.63
C GLY A 171 -10.43 1.53 12.10
N TYR A 172 -9.90 2.36 11.24
CA TYR A 172 -10.59 3.52 10.68
C TYR A 172 -11.59 3.18 9.56
N GLY A 173 -11.52 1.97 8.98
CA GLY A 173 -12.26 1.62 7.78
C GLY A 173 -13.77 1.75 7.95
N CYS A 174 -14.34 1.25 9.04
CA CYS A 174 -15.77 1.38 9.30
C CYS A 174 -16.23 2.83 9.38
N ALA A 175 -15.47 3.70 10.05
CA ALA A 175 -15.81 5.10 10.18
C ALA A 175 -15.72 5.87 8.85
N HIS A 176 -14.75 5.55 8.01
CA HIS A 176 -14.57 6.18 6.70
C HIS A 176 -15.58 5.66 5.66
N LEU A 177 -15.93 4.38 5.68
CA LEU A 177 -16.89 3.79 4.75
C LEU A 177 -18.35 4.15 5.07
N ALA A 178 -18.65 4.56 6.30
CA ALA A 178 -19.99 4.95 6.73
C ALA A 178 -20.36 6.41 6.42
N ARG A 179 -19.43 7.19 5.86
CA ARG A 179 -19.60 8.61 5.49
C ARG A 179 -19.67 8.79 3.99
#